data_451a2ec979c521e49764c90fd1a3dc64
#
_entry.id   451a2ec979c521e49764c90fd1a3dc64
#
_cell.length_a   1.000
_cell.length_b   1.000
_cell.length_c   1.000
_cell.angle_alpha   90.00
_cell.angle_beta   90.00
_cell.angle_gamma   90.00
#
_symmetry.space_group_name_H-M   'P 1'
#
loop_
_entity.id
_entity.type
_entity.pdbx_description
1 polymer ?
#
loop_
_entity_poly.entity_id
_entity_poly.type
_entity_poly.pdbx_seq_one_letter_code
_entity_poly.pdbx_strand_id
1 'polypeptide(L)'
;MVVLLAGGAGYIGSHTAVELLNAGHEVVIVDDYSNSCPESIKRVEEITGKKVVSYEADVKDKEAMQKIFAENHIDCVIHFAGLKAVGESTRLPAKYYRNNIDTTLTLIECMKEAGVTKIVFSSSATVYGDQKPPYNETMHKLSLIHISEPTRLQLIS
;
A
#
# COMPACT_ATOMS: atom_id res chain seq x y z
N MET A 1 5.88 0.87 -18.49
CA MET A 1 4.67 0.43 -17.78
C MET A 1 4.18 1.58 -16.93
N VAL A 2 2.86 1.70 -16.80
CA VAL A 2 2.23 2.63 -15.84
C VAL A 2 1.92 1.85 -14.56
N VAL A 3 2.51 2.28 -13.44
CA VAL A 3 2.37 1.61 -12.15
C VAL A 3 1.59 2.49 -11.18
N LEU A 4 0.47 2.00 -10.67
CA LEU A 4 -0.30 2.67 -9.64
C LEU A 4 0.25 2.29 -8.25
N LEU A 5 0.57 3.29 -7.44
CA LEU A 5 0.99 3.14 -6.05
C LEU A 5 -0.15 3.58 -5.11
N ALA A 6 -0.88 2.63 -4.55
CA ALA A 6 -1.87 2.88 -3.51
C ALA A 6 -1.16 3.11 -2.16
N GLY A 7 -1.30 4.29 -1.56
CA GLY A 7 -0.49 4.73 -0.43
C GLY A 7 0.91 5.19 -0.84
N GLY A 8 1.04 5.74 -2.04
CA GLY A 8 2.33 6.05 -2.66
C GLY A 8 3.03 7.29 -2.11
N ALA A 9 2.33 8.18 -1.39
CA ALA A 9 2.94 9.35 -0.75
C ALA A 9 3.59 9.03 0.61
N GLY A 10 3.38 7.83 1.14
CA GLY A 10 4.04 7.36 2.35
C GLY A 10 5.54 7.13 2.17
N TYR A 11 6.24 6.83 3.27
CA TYR A 11 7.70 6.67 3.27
C TYR A 11 8.17 5.60 2.26
N ILE A 12 7.64 4.37 2.33
CA ILE A 12 8.05 3.30 1.41
C ILE A 12 7.57 3.59 -0.01
N GLY A 13 6.33 4.08 -0.16
CA GLY A 13 5.73 4.36 -1.46
C GLY A 13 6.51 5.42 -2.25
N SER A 14 6.91 6.53 -1.60
CA SER A 14 7.66 7.60 -2.25
C SER A 14 9.07 7.16 -2.70
N HIS A 15 9.76 6.35 -1.90
CA HIS A 15 11.05 5.77 -2.32
C HIS A 15 10.88 4.79 -3.48
N THR A 16 9.83 3.96 -3.45
CA THR A 16 9.49 3.07 -4.58
C THR A 16 9.18 3.87 -5.85
N ALA A 17 8.48 5.00 -5.72
CA ALA A 17 8.20 5.88 -6.85
C ALA A 17 9.49 6.39 -7.51
N VAL A 18 10.50 6.81 -6.72
CA VAL A 18 11.81 7.23 -7.24
C VAL A 18 12.47 6.12 -8.05
N GLU A 19 12.51 4.89 -7.51
CA GLU A 19 13.14 3.76 -8.19
C GLU A 19 12.41 3.39 -9.50
N LEU A 20 11.08 3.37 -9.48
CA LEU A 20 10.29 3.08 -10.68
C LEU A 20 10.48 4.14 -11.76
N LEU A 21 10.48 5.41 -11.39
CA LEU A 21 10.72 6.51 -12.32
C LEU A 21 12.14 6.42 -12.90
N ASN A 22 13.16 6.15 -12.09
CA ASN A 22 14.54 5.97 -12.56
C ASN A 22 14.68 4.77 -13.50
N ALA A 23 13.93 3.69 -13.25
CA ALA A 23 13.85 2.53 -14.13
C ALA A 23 13.06 2.78 -15.44
N GLY A 24 12.53 3.99 -15.65
CA GLY A 24 11.82 4.36 -16.88
C GLY A 24 10.35 3.98 -16.90
N HIS A 25 9.75 3.72 -15.74
CA HIS A 25 8.30 3.52 -15.62
C HIS A 25 7.57 4.85 -15.40
N GLU A 26 6.29 4.87 -15.70
CA GLU A 26 5.39 5.94 -15.31
C GLU A 26 4.71 5.56 -13.99
N VAL A 27 4.48 6.55 -13.13
CA VAL A 27 3.93 6.34 -11.79
C VAL A 27 2.68 7.18 -11.60
N VAL A 28 1.63 6.54 -11.11
CA VAL A 28 0.39 7.17 -10.63
C VAL A 28 0.30 6.91 -9.13
N ILE A 29 0.16 7.96 -8.34
CA ILE A 29 0.04 7.87 -6.87
C ILE A 29 -1.38 8.15 -6.44
N VAL A 30 -1.93 7.31 -5.56
CA VAL A 30 -3.18 7.57 -4.85
C VAL A 30 -2.90 7.52 -3.36
N ASP A 31 -3.24 8.59 -2.64
CA ASP A 31 -3.01 8.70 -1.20
C ASP A 31 -4.03 9.67 -0.58
N ASP A 32 -4.57 9.38 0.59
CA ASP A 32 -5.52 10.23 1.30
C ASP A 32 -4.82 11.23 2.24
N TYR A 33 -3.50 11.18 2.29
CA TYR A 33 -2.64 11.97 3.16
C TYR A 33 -2.96 11.89 4.65
N SER A 34 -3.70 10.88 5.10
CA SER A 34 -4.01 10.68 6.53
C SER A 34 -2.78 10.41 7.39
N ASN A 35 -1.73 9.85 6.81
CA ASN A 35 -0.46 9.55 7.46
C ASN A 35 0.76 9.84 6.56
N SER A 36 0.60 10.70 5.58
CA SER A 36 1.61 11.11 4.62
C SER A 36 1.50 12.62 4.35
N CYS A 37 2.28 13.14 3.42
CA CYS A 37 2.29 14.56 3.11
C CYS A 37 2.49 14.77 1.60
N PRO A 38 1.75 15.69 0.95
CA PRO A 38 1.94 16.02 -0.48
C PRO A 38 3.36 16.47 -0.84
N GLU A 39 4.12 16.96 0.13
CA GLU A 39 5.52 17.36 -0.05
C GLU A 39 6.39 16.17 -0.50
N SER A 40 6.06 14.94 -0.11
CA SER A 40 6.80 13.75 -0.54
C SER A 40 6.80 13.59 -2.07
N ILE A 41 5.68 13.91 -2.73
CA ILE A 41 5.55 13.83 -4.19
C ILE A 41 6.41 14.89 -4.86
N LYS A 42 6.42 16.12 -4.34
CA LYS A 42 7.31 17.17 -4.85
C LYS A 42 8.78 16.75 -4.76
N ARG A 43 9.18 16.11 -3.66
CA ARG A 43 10.54 15.59 -3.49
C ARG A 43 10.86 14.49 -4.49
N VAL A 44 9.91 13.58 -4.76
CA VAL A 44 10.07 12.58 -5.81
C VAL A 44 10.32 13.24 -7.17
N GLU A 45 9.54 14.27 -7.53
CA GLU A 45 9.71 15.01 -8.77
C GLU A 45 11.06 15.74 -8.83
N GLU A 46 11.48 16.39 -7.73
CA GLU A 46 12.78 17.07 -7.63
C GLU A 46 13.95 16.08 -7.81
N ILE A 47 13.90 14.92 -7.16
CA ILE A 47 14.96 13.92 -7.22
C ILE A 47 15.07 13.29 -8.62
N THR A 48 13.94 12.99 -9.23
CA THR A 48 13.91 12.25 -10.50
C THR A 48 13.90 13.14 -11.73
N GLY A 49 13.58 14.44 -11.58
CA GLY A 49 13.34 15.36 -12.68
C GLY A 49 12.10 15.02 -13.52
N LYS A 50 11.23 14.10 -13.03
CA LYS A 50 10.06 13.64 -13.76
C LYS A 50 8.78 14.03 -13.04
N LYS A 51 7.71 14.26 -13.81
CA LYS A 51 6.39 14.55 -13.25
C LYS A 51 5.70 13.27 -12.80
N VAL A 52 4.94 13.38 -11.72
CA VAL A 52 4.15 12.29 -11.13
C VAL A 52 2.67 12.67 -11.18
N VAL A 53 1.86 11.78 -11.73
CA VAL A 53 0.40 11.90 -11.64
C VAL A 53 -0.02 11.49 -10.24
N SER A 54 -0.71 12.37 -9.52
CA SER A 54 -1.14 12.07 -8.14
C SER A 54 -2.58 12.49 -7.89
N TYR A 55 -3.28 11.67 -7.12
CA TYR A 55 -4.65 11.89 -6.71
C TYR A 55 -4.74 11.85 -5.18
N GLU A 56 -5.36 12.89 -4.61
CA GLU A 56 -5.78 12.89 -3.22
C GLU A 56 -7.12 12.16 -3.11
N ALA A 57 -7.08 10.89 -2.73
CA ALA A 57 -8.28 10.05 -2.63
C ALA A 57 -8.06 8.89 -1.64
N ASP A 58 -9.13 8.49 -0.98
CA ASP A 58 -9.15 7.26 -0.20
C ASP A 58 -9.33 6.07 -1.16
N VAL A 59 -8.44 5.09 -1.08
CA VAL A 59 -8.52 3.88 -1.92
C VAL A 59 -9.81 3.08 -1.68
N LYS A 60 -10.50 3.30 -0.57
CA LYS A 60 -11.84 2.71 -0.32
C LYS A 60 -12.95 3.38 -1.10
N ASP A 61 -12.71 4.58 -1.62
CA ASP A 61 -13.67 5.26 -2.50
C ASP A 61 -13.65 4.63 -3.89
N LYS A 62 -14.61 3.73 -4.11
CA LYS A 62 -14.70 2.96 -5.35
C LYS A 62 -14.90 3.85 -6.58
N GLU A 63 -15.71 4.90 -6.47
CA GLU A 63 -16.00 5.80 -7.60
C GLU A 63 -14.74 6.59 -8.00
N ALA A 64 -14.00 7.11 -7.00
CA ALA A 64 -12.73 7.78 -7.24
C ALA A 64 -11.71 6.83 -7.88
N MET A 65 -11.60 5.60 -7.37
CA MET A 65 -10.68 4.60 -7.92
C MET A 65 -11.05 4.19 -9.36
N GLN A 66 -12.32 3.95 -9.66
CA GLN A 66 -12.78 3.65 -11.02
C GLN A 66 -12.41 4.76 -12.00
N LYS A 67 -12.60 6.02 -11.60
CA LYS A 67 -12.20 7.18 -12.40
C LYS A 67 -10.69 7.20 -12.64
N ILE A 68 -9.88 6.97 -11.61
CA ILE A 68 -8.41 6.93 -11.72
C ILE A 68 -7.96 5.83 -12.69
N PHE A 69 -8.55 4.63 -12.61
CA PHE A 69 -8.26 3.55 -13.55
C PHE A 69 -8.71 3.87 -14.98
N ALA A 70 -9.80 4.59 -15.17
CA ALA A 70 -10.28 5.00 -16.48
C ALA A 70 -9.42 6.09 -17.12
N GLU A 71 -8.89 7.02 -16.33
CA GLU A 71 -8.05 8.12 -16.80
C GLU A 71 -6.60 7.69 -17.10
N ASN A 72 -6.14 6.60 -16.48
CA ASN A 72 -4.77 6.14 -16.56
C ASN A 72 -4.73 4.67 -17.00
N HIS A 73 -3.99 4.36 -18.05
CA HIS A 73 -3.80 2.98 -18.52
C HIS A 73 -2.87 2.21 -17.59
N ILE A 74 -3.39 1.77 -16.43
CA ILE A 74 -2.61 1.10 -15.40
C ILE A 74 -2.24 -0.33 -15.84
N ASP A 75 -0.95 -0.67 -15.78
CA ASP A 75 -0.43 -2.01 -16.09
C ASP A 75 -0.26 -2.89 -14.83
N CYS A 76 0.03 -2.25 -13.70
CA CYS A 76 0.35 -2.93 -12.45
C CYS A 76 0.01 -2.04 -11.26
N VAL A 77 -0.34 -2.65 -10.14
CA VAL A 77 -0.60 -1.96 -8.88
C VAL A 77 0.40 -2.42 -7.82
N ILE A 78 0.94 -1.48 -7.03
CA ILE A 78 1.66 -1.78 -5.80
C ILE A 78 0.87 -1.21 -4.64
N HIS A 79 0.48 -2.07 -3.71
CA HIS A 79 -0.41 -1.72 -2.61
C HIS A 79 0.38 -1.52 -1.32
N PHE A 80 0.57 -0.26 -0.92
CA PHE A 80 1.17 0.17 0.34
C PHE A 80 0.14 0.71 1.33
N ALA A 81 -1.05 1.10 0.85
CA ALA A 81 -2.08 1.72 1.68
C ALA A 81 -2.53 0.78 2.80
N GLY A 82 -2.59 1.29 4.01
CA GLY A 82 -3.05 0.54 5.16
C GLY A 82 -2.52 1.12 6.48
N LEU A 83 -3.30 0.95 7.53
CA LEU A 83 -2.94 1.32 8.88
C LEU A 83 -1.97 0.28 9.47
N LYS A 84 -0.86 0.73 10.05
CA LYS A 84 0.26 -0.14 10.49
C LYS A 84 0.69 0.11 11.95
N ALA A 85 0.05 1.01 12.68
CA ALA A 85 0.43 1.35 14.06
C ALA A 85 -0.02 0.25 15.04
N VAL A 86 0.92 -0.60 15.47
CA VAL A 86 0.66 -1.76 16.34
C VAL A 86 -0.09 -1.36 17.62
N GLY A 87 0.37 -0.33 18.33
CA GLY A 87 -0.26 0.11 19.58
C GLY A 87 -1.68 0.66 19.41
N GLU A 88 -2.02 1.22 18.26
CA GLU A 88 -3.39 1.65 17.94
C GLU A 88 -4.26 0.47 17.53
N SER A 89 -3.71 -0.48 16.77
CA SER A 89 -4.46 -1.65 16.29
C SER A 89 -5.02 -2.51 17.41
N THR A 90 -4.31 -2.60 18.53
CA THR A 90 -4.78 -3.35 19.72
C THR A 90 -5.92 -2.64 20.44
N ARG A 91 -5.98 -1.30 20.35
CA ARG A 91 -7.05 -0.49 21.00
C ARG A 91 -8.26 -0.32 20.09
N LEU A 92 -8.05 -0.27 18.78
CA LEU A 92 -9.08 -0.02 17.75
C LEU A 92 -9.08 -1.09 16.66
N PRO A 93 -9.20 -2.38 16.99
CA PRO A 93 -9.04 -3.47 16.02
C PRO A 93 -10.05 -3.37 14.85
N ALA A 94 -11.30 -3.04 15.13
CA ALA A 94 -12.33 -2.90 14.10
C ALA A 94 -11.99 -1.82 13.05
N LYS A 95 -11.37 -0.71 13.47
CA LYS A 95 -10.89 0.33 12.56
C LYS A 95 -9.84 -0.23 11.60
N TYR A 96 -8.89 -1.00 12.12
CA TYR A 96 -7.81 -1.60 11.32
C TYR A 96 -8.32 -2.66 10.36
N TYR A 97 -9.21 -3.55 10.82
CA TYR A 97 -9.81 -4.55 9.94
C TYR A 97 -10.58 -3.91 8.80
N ARG A 98 -11.51 -3.02 9.10
CA ARG A 98 -12.27 -2.32 8.06
C ARG A 98 -11.36 -1.57 7.11
N ASN A 99 -10.45 -0.75 7.64
CA ASN A 99 -9.59 0.04 6.76
C ASN A 99 -8.76 -0.84 5.84
N ASN A 100 -8.02 -1.81 6.38
CA ASN A 100 -7.06 -2.58 5.58
C ASN A 100 -7.73 -3.60 4.66
N ILE A 101 -8.85 -4.19 5.08
CA ILE A 101 -9.60 -5.15 4.26
C ILE A 101 -10.36 -4.42 3.17
N ASP A 102 -11.15 -3.39 3.52
CA ASP A 102 -11.97 -2.67 2.54
C ASP A 102 -11.10 -1.99 1.47
N THR A 103 -9.96 -1.39 1.86
CA THR A 103 -8.98 -0.83 0.92
C THR A 103 -8.51 -1.88 -0.08
N THR A 104 -8.14 -3.07 0.39
CA THR A 104 -7.66 -4.16 -0.47
C THR A 104 -8.76 -4.69 -1.39
N LEU A 105 -9.97 -4.88 -0.86
CA LEU A 105 -11.10 -5.39 -1.64
C LEU A 105 -11.52 -4.40 -2.73
N THR A 106 -11.67 -3.12 -2.39
CA THR A 106 -12.02 -2.07 -3.36
C THR A 106 -10.97 -2.00 -4.47
N LEU A 107 -9.69 -2.05 -4.11
CA LEU A 107 -8.61 -2.03 -5.10
C LEU A 107 -8.68 -3.21 -6.06
N ILE A 108 -8.89 -4.43 -5.55
CA ILE A 108 -9.01 -5.64 -6.38
C ILE A 108 -10.24 -5.58 -7.28
N GLU A 109 -11.38 -5.08 -6.78
CA GLU A 109 -12.59 -4.90 -7.59
C GLU A 109 -12.34 -3.94 -8.76
N CYS A 110 -11.75 -2.77 -8.50
CA CYS A 110 -11.44 -1.78 -9.54
C CYS A 110 -10.41 -2.31 -10.55
N MET A 111 -9.39 -3.02 -10.08
CA MET A 111 -8.43 -3.71 -10.95
C MET A 111 -9.12 -4.71 -11.88
N LYS A 112 -10.03 -5.52 -11.34
CA LYS A 112 -10.79 -6.51 -12.13
C LYS A 112 -11.65 -5.83 -13.19
N GLU A 113 -12.35 -4.76 -12.83
CA GLU A 113 -13.19 -3.99 -13.76
C GLU A 113 -12.36 -3.34 -14.87
N ALA A 114 -11.15 -2.87 -14.55
CA ALA A 114 -10.21 -2.28 -15.50
C ALA A 114 -9.36 -3.30 -16.29
N GLY A 115 -9.48 -4.61 -16.00
CA GLY A 115 -8.69 -5.65 -16.64
C GLY A 115 -7.23 -5.72 -16.18
N VAL A 116 -6.87 -5.08 -15.07
CA VAL A 116 -5.51 -5.09 -14.50
C VAL A 116 -5.34 -6.34 -13.62
N THR A 117 -4.37 -7.19 -13.96
CA THR A 117 -4.17 -8.48 -13.29
C THR A 117 -2.90 -8.57 -12.44
N LYS A 118 -2.05 -7.55 -12.49
CA LYS A 118 -0.75 -7.56 -11.80
C LYS A 118 -0.84 -6.70 -10.53
N ILE A 119 -0.60 -7.34 -9.39
CA ILE A 119 -0.54 -6.66 -8.09
C ILE A 119 0.68 -7.12 -7.29
N VAL A 120 1.35 -6.16 -6.65
CA VAL A 120 2.34 -6.41 -5.60
C VAL A 120 1.75 -5.90 -4.29
N PHE A 121 1.62 -6.78 -3.31
CA PHE A 121 1.11 -6.45 -1.99
C PHE A 121 2.24 -6.31 -0.98
N SER A 122 2.37 -5.15 -0.35
CA SER A 122 3.35 -4.92 0.72
C SER A 122 2.89 -5.59 2.01
N SER A 123 3.33 -6.82 2.21
CA SER A 123 3.01 -7.60 3.41
C SER A 123 3.72 -7.07 4.66
N SER A 124 3.48 -7.72 5.80
CA SER A 124 4.04 -7.33 7.09
C SER A 124 5.39 -8.00 7.36
N ALA A 125 6.35 -7.26 7.91
CA ALA A 125 7.62 -7.81 8.42
C ALA A 125 7.41 -8.80 9.59
N THR A 126 6.25 -8.78 10.24
CA THR A 126 5.91 -9.72 11.32
C THR A 126 5.82 -11.18 10.86
N VAL A 127 5.82 -11.44 9.54
CA VAL A 127 5.91 -12.81 8.99
C VAL A 127 7.19 -13.55 9.40
N TYR A 128 8.24 -12.83 9.79
CA TYR A 128 9.49 -13.44 10.26
C TYR A 128 9.45 -13.80 11.77
N GLY A 129 8.45 -13.33 12.52
CA GLY A 129 8.32 -13.59 13.95
C GLY A 129 9.54 -13.09 14.76
N ASP A 130 9.93 -13.86 15.78
CA ASP A 130 11.04 -13.53 16.68
C ASP A 130 12.41 -13.97 16.17
N GLN A 131 12.58 -14.17 14.88
CA GLN A 131 13.86 -14.53 14.29
C GLN A 131 14.85 -13.36 14.38
N LYS A 132 16.15 -13.71 14.48
CA LYS A 132 17.21 -12.69 14.58
C LYS A 132 17.48 -12.08 13.19
N PRO A 133 17.56 -10.74 13.09
CA PRO A 133 17.95 -10.06 11.85
C PRO A 133 19.43 -10.35 11.51
N PRO A 134 19.87 -10.14 10.26
CA PRO A 134 19.08 -9.64 9.13
C PRO A 134 18.14 -10.70 8.55
N TYR A 135 16.93 -10.28 8.17
CA TYR A 135 15.95 -11.16 7.53
C TYR A 135 16.29 -11.39 6.06
N ASN A 136 15.96 -12.57 5.55
CA ASN A 136 16.15 -12.94 4.15
C ASN A 136 15.02 -13.88 3.67
N GLU A 137 14.94 -14.09 2.36
CA GLU A 137 13.85 -14.81 1.72
C GLU A 137 13.82 -16.33 2.03
N THR A 138 14.94 -16.89 2.51
CA THR A 138 15.07 -18.33 2.85
C THR A 138 14.62 -18.64 4.27
N MET A 139 14.42 -17.61 5.11
CA MET A 139 13.98 -17.79 6.49
C MET A 139 12.55 -18.33 6.55
N HIS A 140 12.28 -19.11 7.59
CA HIS A 140 10.94 -19.62 7.85
C HIS A 140 9.97 -18.45 8.09
N LYS A 141 8.88 -18.43 7.31
CA LYS A 141 7.83 -17.42 7.43
C LYS A 141 6.69 -18.00 8.24
N LEU A 142 6.39 -17.37 9.35
CA LEU A 142 5.22 -17.72 10.16
C LEU A 142 3.94 -17.24 9.47
N SER A 143 2.88 -18.04 9.55
CA SER A 143 1.58 -17.57 9.09
C SER A 143 1.12 -16.38 9.93
N LEU A 144 0.62 -15.30 9.30
CA LEU A 144 0.08 -14.14 10.01
C LEU A 144 -1.05 -14.51 10.97
N ILE A 145 -1.81 -15.55 10.67
CA ILE A 145 -2.82 -16.13 11.57
C ILE A 145 -2.20 -16.63 12.88
N HIS A 146 -1.02 -17.25 12.84
CA HIS A 146 -0.38 -17.79 14.05
C HIS A 146 0.32 -16.75 14.91
N ILE A 147 0.68 -15.59 14.35
CA ILE A 147 1.44 -14.54 15.05
C ILE A 147 0.53 -13.44 15.56
N SER A 148 -0.37 -12.95 14.73
CA SER A 148 -1.19 -11.78 15.05
C SER A 148 -2.53 -12.13 15.68
N GLU A 149 -3.16 -13.22 15.27
CA GLU A 149 -4.49 -13.59 15.75
C GLU A 149 -4.54 -14.06 17.21
N PRO A 150 -3.65 -14.94 17.71
CA PRO A 150 -3.65 -15.33 19.13
C PRO A 150 -3.47 -14.15 20.06
N THR A 151 -2.62 -13.21 19.70
CA THR A 151 -2.36 -12.02 20.53
C THR A 151 -3.56 -11.06 20.51
N ARG A 152 -4.24 -10.90 19.40
CA ARG A 152 -5.45 -10.07 19.29
C ARG A 152 -6.64 -10.67 20.03
N LEU A 153 -6.85 -11.98 19.93
CA LEU A 153 -7.93 -12.67 20.64
C LEU A 153 -7.76 -12.61 22.16
N GLN A 154 -6.53 -12.64 22.67
CA GLN A 154 -6.25 -12.48 24.10
C GLN A 154 -6.58 -11.06 24.61
N LEU A 155 -6.58 -10.06 23.73
CA LEU A 155 -6.91 -8.67 24.07
C LEU A 155 -8.39 -8.32 23.95
N ILE A 156 -9.19 -9.18 23.34
CA ILE A 156 -10.64 -9.03 23.16
C ILE A 156 -11.43 -9.82 24.21
N SER A 157 -10.83 -10.77 24.89
CA SER A 157 -11.40 -11.55 26.01
C SER A 157 -11.09 -10.92 27.36
#